data_8238cd18edf4b4b1e3b54915c59d5302
#
_entry.id   8238cd18edf4b4b1e3b54915c59d5302
#
_cell.length_a   1.000
_cell.length_b   1.000
_cell.length_c   1.000
_cell.angle_alpha   90.00
_cell.angle_beta   90.00
_cell.angle_gamma   90.00
#
_symmetry.space_group_name_H-M   'P 1'
#
loop_
_entity.id
_entity.type
_entity.pdbx_description
1 polymer ?
#
loop_
_entity_poly.entity_id
_entity_poly.type
_entity_poly.pdbx_seq_one_letter_code
_entity_poly.pdbx_strand_id
1 'polypeptide(L)'
;MSQLSAPGAALEPGRVRSQFPALRDGYAYLDGAAGTQVPQMVIDAIADAYTAGLGNTGGAFPASLRSEAMVAEARRAVADLVGGVADGVILGPNMTTLTYRLSYALAKTWGPGDEVVVSQLDHDADVRPWVQAAQRAGARVRWALVDPATGQLDSAQYAELVGPRTRLVAVTAASNVLGIRPAVARITATAHRAGALTYVDGVHATPHGPIDVAALGADFYATSAYKWCGPHVGAVVADPALLETIHPDKLVPSPEEVPERFETGTPAFADLAGVTAAVEHLADLVQGGGGTRRQRLLTAMTAVEDYESRLFAVLLGGLEEMGHVALHGHAEDRAPTAYFTVRGHTPDQVAAALARRQVNVWSGDNYAWEVTGALGIRDSGSAVRAGLVHYNDGSDVDRLLAAVAELAD
;
A
#
# COMPACT_ATOMS: atom_id res chain seq x y z
N MET A 1 29.00 -19.02 15.61
CA MET A 1 29.81 -18.78 14.39
C MET A 1 28.97 -17.89 13.49
N SER A 2 29.29 -16.60 13.49
CA SER A 2 28.61 -15.56 12.69
C SER A 2 28.89 -15.84 11.22
N GLN A 3 27.86 -16.16 10.42
CA GLN A 3 27.95 -16.11 8.97
C GLN A 3 28.00 -14.64 8.59
N LEU A 4 29.18 -14.19 8.17
CA LEU A 4 29.36 -12.93 7.45
C LEU A 4 28.50 -13.02 6.19
N SER A 5 27.38 -12.29 6.14
CA SER A 5 26.62 -12.05 4.93
C SER A 5 27.56 -11.47 3.88
N ALA A 6 27.50 -12.02 2.66
CA ALA A 6 28.14 -11.44 1.47
C ALA A 6 27.75 -9.94 1.36
N PRO A 7 28.62 -9.09 0.76
CA PRO A 7 28.27 -7.69 0.57
C PRO A 7 26.92 -7.61 -0.13
N GLY A 8 25.96 -6.98 0.52
CA GLY A 8 24.55 -6.98 0.12
C GLY A 8 24.42 -6.48 -1.31
N ALA A 9 23.61 -7.18 -2.08
CA ALA A 9 23.25 -6.79 -3.43
C ALA A 9 22.64 -5.38 -3.38
N ALA A 10 23.33 -4.39 -3.89
CA ALA A 10 22.92 -2.98 -3.79
C ALA A 10 21.97 -2.61 -4.94
N LEU A 11 20.97 -1.81 -4.64
CA LEU A 11 20.15 -1.16 -5.65
C LEU A 11 20.98 -0.10 -6.36
N GLU A 12 20.95 -0.11 -7.71
CA GLU A 12 21.63 0.88 -8.56
C GLU A 12 20.61 1.92 -9.08
N PRO A 13 20.52 3.11 -8.45
CA PRO A 13 19.45 4.07 -8.75
C PRO A 13 19.40 4.50 -10.21
N GLY A 14 20.56 4.76 -10.84
CA GLY A 14 20.65 5.17 -12.24
C GLY A 14 20.09 4.12 -13.21
N ARG A 15 20.37 2.84 -12.97
CA ARG A 15 19.81 1.74 -13.75
C ARG A 15 18.31 1.63 -13.57
N VAL A 16 17.83 1.69 -12.32
CA VAL A 16 16.40 1.61 -12.00
C VAL A 16 15.67 2.77 -12.66
N ARG A 17 16.12 4.00 -12.45
CA ARG A 17 15.52 5.22 -13.00
C ARG A 17 15.40 5.20 -14.52
N SER A 18 16.39 4.64 -15.23
CA SER A 18 16.40 4.55 -16.70
C SER A 18 15.27 3.68 -17.27
N GLN A 19 14.66 2.81 -16.47
CA GLN A 19 13.56 1.92 -16.87
C GLN A 19 12.21 2.63 -16.92
N PHE A 20 12.09 3.85 -16.36
CA PHE A 20 10.85 4.59 -16.27
C PHE A 20 10.81 5.71 -17.35
N PRO A 21 9.99 5.56 -18.42
CA PRO A 21 9.91 6.55 -19.48
C PRO A 21 9.45 7.94 -19.00
N ALA A 22 8.53 7.99 -18.02
CA ALA A 22 8.00 9.24 -17.51
C ALA A 22 9.07 10.12 -16.86
N LEU A 23 10.09 9.53 -16.23
CA LEU A 23 11.15 10.29 -15.55
C LEU A 23 12.10 11.05 -16.50
N ARG A 24 11.96 10.85 -17.82
CA ARG A 24 12.74 11.55 -18.86
C ARG A 24 12.30 13.00 -19.03
N ASP A 25 11.13 13.39 -18.51
CA ASP A 25 10.66 14.77 -18.54
C ASP A 25 11.42 15.71 -17.58
N GLY A 26 12.25 15.13 -16.70
CA GLY A 26 13.11 15.86 -15.77
C GLY A 26 12.43 16.35 -14.50
N TYR A 27 11.19 15.95 -14.23
CA TYR A 27 10.51 16.23 -12.96
C TYR A 27 11.04 15.35 -11.82
N ALA A 28 11.06 15.90 -10.61
CA ALA A 28 11.26 15.14 -9.38
C ALA A 28 9.89 14.60 -8.90
N TYR A 29 9.64 13.32 -9.11
CA TYR A 29 8.39 12.65 -8.73
C TYR A 29 8.43 12.22 -7.26
N LEU A 30 8.17 13.16 -6.35
CA LEU A 30 8.09 12.94 -4.91
C LEU A 30 6.64 12.72 -4.45
N ASP A 31 5.79 12.28 -5.35
CA ASP A 31 4.39 11.95 -5.13
C ASP A 31 4.10 10.44 -5.09
N GLY A 32 5.13 9.61 -4.95
CA GLY A 32 5.05 8.14 -4.96
C GLY A 32 4.05 7.56 -3.96
N ALA A 33 3.84 8.22 -2.83
CA ALA A 33 2.81 7.84 -1.87
C ALA A 33 1.37 7.94 -2.41
N ALA A 34 1.12 8.72 -3.49
CA ALA A 34 -0.16 8.79 -4.19
C ALA A 34 -0.27 7.74 -5.30
N GLY A 35 0.82 7.44 -5.97
CA GLY A 35 0.95 6.45 -7.03
C GLY A 35 2.32 6.55 -7.68
N THR A 36 2.85 5.43 -8.11
CA THR A 36 4.19 5.35 -8.73
C THR A 36 4.11 5.50 -10.24
N GLN A 37 5.24 5.88 -10.85
CA GLN A 37 5.40 5.78 -12.29
C GLN A 37 5.53 4.31 -12.72
N VAL A 38 5.32 4.05 -14.02
CA VAL A 38 5.26 2.69 -14.57
C VAL A 38 6.52 2.44 -15.42
N PRO A 39 7.26 1.34 -15.17
CA PRO A 39 8.45 1.01 -15.97
C PRO A 39 8.06 0.49 -17.36
N GLN A 40 8.99 0.63 -18.33
CA GLN A 40 8.73 0.27 -19.73
C GLN A 40 8.25 -1.17 -19.89
N MET A 41 8.81 -2.12 -19.14
CA MET A 41 8.41 -3.53 -19.23
C MET A 41 6.94 -3.79 -18.87
N VAL A 42 6.36 -2.98 -17.98
CA VAL A 42 4.93 -3.06 -17.63
C VAL A 42 4.07 -2.50 -18.75
N ILE A 43 4.49 -1.39 -19.36
CA ILE A 43 3.82 -0.79 -20.52
C ILE A 43 3.82 -1.79 -21.67
N ASP A 44 4.96 -2.42 -21.96
CA ASP A 44 5.12 -3.40 -23.02
C ASP A 44 4.24 -4.64 -22.76
N ALA A 45 4.22 -5.17 -21.54
CA ALA A 45 3.38 -6.32 -21.19
C ALA A 45 1.88 -6.08 -21.42
N ILE A 46 1.39 -4.87 -21.10
CA ILE A 46 0.01 -4.47 -21.34
C ILE A 46 -0.26 -4.35 -22.87
N ALA A 47 0.63 -3.71 -23.61
CA ALA A 47 0.53 -3.55 -25.05
C ALA A 47 0.57 -4.90 -25.79
N ASP A 48 1.47 -5.80 -25.37
CA ASP A 48 1.63 -7.14 -25.93
C ASP A 48 0.40 -8.00 -25.67
N ALA A 49 -0.22 -7.89 -24.50
CA ALA A 49 -1.47 -8.58 -24.20
C ALA A 49 -2.59 -8.22 -25.17
N TYR A 50 -2.78 -6.93 -25.43
CA TYR A 50 -3.76 -6.47 -26.43
C TYR A 50 -3.38 -6.89 -27.86
N THR A 51 -2.11 -6.80 -28.22
CA THR A 51 -1.62 -7.18 -29.55
C THR A 51 -1.78 -8.67 -29.84
N ALA A 52 -1.57 -9.53 -28.84
CA ALA A 52 -1.76 -10.96 -28.95
C ALA A 52 -3.25 -11.38 -29.05
N GLY A 53 -4.17 -10.50 -28.68
CA GLY A 53 -5.61 -10.72 -28.66
C GLY A 53 -6.08 -11.42 -27.39
N LEU A 54 -7.17 -10.91 -26.83
CA LEU A 54 -7.79 -11.33 -25.58
C LEU A 54 -9.17 -11.94 -25.84
N GLY A 55 -9.60 -12.84 -24.95
CA GLY A 55 -10.96 -13.42 -24.91
C GLY A 55 -11.41 -13.53 -23.45
N ASN A 56 -12.71 -13.73 -23.21
CA ASN A 56 -13.16 -14.14 -21.90
C ASN A 56 -12.60 -15.51 -21.55
N THR A 57 -12.48 -15.79 -20.26
CA THR A 57 -12.07 -17.09 -19.71
C THR A 57 -13.16 -18.16 -19.91
N GLY A 58 -12.79 -19.45 -19.85
CA GLY A 58 -13.72 -20.59 -20.00
C GLY A 58 -13.89 -21.12 -21.42
N GLY A 59 -13.19 -20.52 -22.41
CA GLY A 59 -13.26 -20.98 -23.82
C GLY A 59 -12.08 -21.85 -24.21
N ALA A 60 -12.30 -22.83 -25.09
CA ALA A 60 -11.27 -23.75 -25.58
C ALA A 60 -10.39 -23.18 -26.72
N PHE A 61 -10.42 -21.86 -26.95
CA PHE A 61 -9.69 -21.20 -28.02
C PHE A 61 -8.52 -20.36 -27.50
N PRO A 62 -7.49 -20.10 -28.33
CA PRO A 62 -6.22 -19.53 -27.85
C PRO A 62 -6.35 -18.20 -27.08
N ALA A 63 -7.23 -17.30 -27.49
CA ALA A 63 -7.40 -16.00 -26.80
C ALA A 63 -7.95 -16.18 -25.37
N SER A 64 -8.88 -17.11 -25.16
CA SER A 64 -9.41 -17.43 -23.83
C SER A 64 -8.34 -18.03 -22.94
N LEU A 65 -7.59 -19.02 -23.45
CA LEU A 65 -6.49 -19.67 -22.70
C LEU A 65 -5.39 -18.68 -22.31
N ARG A 66 -5.10 -17.67 -23.16
CA ARG A 66 -4.16 -16.59 -22.80
C ARG A 66 -4.69 -15.75 -21.63
N SER A 67 -5.97 -15.37 -21.67
CA SER A 67 -6.58 -14.61 -20.57
C SER A 67 -6.57 -15.39 -19.25
N GLU A 68 -6.86 -16.68 -19.28
CA GLU A 68 -6.76 -17.57 -18.10
C GLU A 68 -5.34 -17.63 -17.55
N ALA A 69 -4.34 -17.77 -18.43
CA ALA A 69 -2.94 -17.77 -18.03
C ALA A 69 -2.52 -16.45 -17.38
N MET A 70 -3.00 -15.29 -17.89
CA MET A 70 -2.74 -13.97 -17.32
C MET A 70 -3.33 -13.85 -15.90
N VAL A 71 -4.56 -14.30 -15.69
CA VAL A 71 -5.20 -14.30 -14.36
C VAL A 71 -4.41 -15.15 -13.39
N ALA A 72 -4.12 -16.40 -13.78
CA ALA A 72 -3.39 -17.35 -12.92
C ALA A 72 -1.98 -16.83 -12.58
N GLU A 73 -1.27 -16.20 -13.54
CA GLU A 73 0.06 -15.68 -13.31
C GLU A 73 0.05 -14.41 -12.43
N ALA A 74 -0.91 -13.52 -12.61
CA ALA A 74 -1.08 -12.35 -11.76
C ALA A 74 -1.32 -12.74 -10.30
N ARG A 75 -2.14 -13.79 -10.04
CA ARG A 75 -2.34 -14.32 -8.69
C ARG A 75 -1.05 -14.88 -8.09
N ARG A 76 -0.29 -15.67 -8.86
CA ARG A 76 1.03 -16.16 -8.42
C ARG A 76 2.00 -15.03 -8.13
N ALA A 77 2.02 -14.03 -9.01
CA ALA A 77 2.91 -12.86 -8.83
C ALA A 77 2.59 -12.08 -7.56
N VAL A 78 1.31 -11.77 -7.31
CA VAL A 78 0.89 -11.07 -6.08
C VAL A 78 1.16 -11.93 -4.84
N ALA A 79 0.87 -13.24 -4.90
CA ALA A 79 1.18 -14.15 -3.80
C ALA A 79 2.68 -14.15 -3.48
N ASP A 80 3.55 -14.23 -4.50
CA ASP A 80 5.00 -14.16 -4.32
C ASP A 80 5.44 -12.81 -3.73
N LEU A 81 4.80 -11.69 -4.12
CA LEU A 81 5.14 -10.35 -3.63
C LEU A 81 4.94 -10.24 -2.12
N VAL A 82 3.84 -10.76 -1.59
CA VAL A 82 3.47 -10.57 -0.18
C VAL A 82 3.66 -11.82 0.70
N GLY A 83 4.09 -12.95 0.11
CA GLY A 83 4.27 -14.21 0.85
C GLY A 83 2.97 -14.95 1.14
N GLY A 84 1.98 -14.80 0.26
CA GLY A 84 0.69 -15.51 0.31
C GLY A 84 0.64 -16.75 -0.58
N VAL A 85 -0.57 -17.22 -0.86
CA VAL A 85 -0.85 -18.32 -1.79
C VAL A 85 -1.75 -17.85 -2.92
N ALA A 86 -1.53 -18.35 -4.16
CA ALA A 86 -2.22 -17.85 -5.35
C ALA A 86 -3.74 -18.01 -5.28
N ASP A 87 -4.23 -19.14 -4.74
CA ASP A 87 -5.65 -19.43 -4.59
C ASP A 87 -6.34 -18.56 -3.51
N GLY A 88 -5.58 -17.78 -2.76
CA GLY A 88 -6.07 -16.80 -1.80
C GLY A 88 -6.04 -15.36 -2.30
N VAL A 89 -5.64 -15.11 -3.56
CA VAL A 89 -5.52 -13.76 -4.13
C VAL A 89 -6.81 -13.36 -4.83
N ILE A 90 -7.56 -12.44 -4.24
CA ILE A 90 -8.74 -11.81 -4.83
C ILE A 90 -8.27 -10.59 -5.62
N LEU A 91 -8.62 -10.51 -6.91
CA LEU A 91 -8.29 -9.39 -7.79
C LEU A 91 -9.49 -8.45 -8.00
N GLY A 92 -9.22 -7.17 -8.18
CA GLY A 92 -10.26 -6.17 -8.45
C GLY A 92 -9.69 -4.83 -8.90
N PRO A 93 -10.54 -3.80 -9.12
CA PRO A 93 -10.09 -2.52 -9.67
C PRO A 93 -9.08 -1.77 -8.80
N ASN A 94 -9.20 -1.88 -7.48
CA ASN A 94 -8.34 -1.28 -6.45
C ASN A 94 -8.73 -1.84 -5.08
N MET A 95 -7.84 -1.65 -4.06
CA MET A 95 -8.12 -2.14 -2.72
C MET A 95 -9.38 -1.53 -2.10
N THR A 96 -9.67 -0.27 -2.33
CA THR A 96 -10.86 0.41 -1.76
C THR A 96 -12.15 -0.30 -2.15
N THR A 97 -12.30 -0.63 -3.43
CA THR A 97 -13.45 -1.40 -3.93
C THR A 97 -13.52 -2.79 -3.30
N LEU A 98 -12.38 -3.46 -3.18
CA LEU A 98 -12.31 -4.80 -2.56
C LEU A 98 -12.64 -4.74 -1.07
N THR A 99 -12.14 -3.72 -0.34
CA THR A 99 -12.46 -3.53 1.09
C THR A 99 -13.96 -3.32 1.30
N TYR A 100 -14.61 -2.50 0.46
CA TYR A 100 -16.07 -2.35 0.52
C TYR A 100 -16.79 -3.69 0.29
N ARG A 101 -16.41 -4.47 -0.72
CA ARG A 101 -17.02 -5.78 -1.00
C ARG A 101 -16.86 -6.76 0.15
N LEU A 102 -15.65 -6.86 0.69
CA LEU A 102 -15.36 -7.72 1.84
C LEU A 102 -16.10 -7.25 3.10
N SER A 103 -16.18 -5.94 3.34
CA SER A 103 -16.92 -5.42 4.48
C SER A 103 -18.42 -5.78 4.43
N TYR A 104 -19.04 -5.74 3.25
CA TYR A 104 -20.43 -6.21 3.09
C TYR A 104 -20.54 -7.71 3.31
N ALA A 105 -19.62 -8.51 2.81
CA ALA A 105 -19.66 -9.96 2.95
C ALA A 105 -19.48 -10.39 4.41
N LEU A 106 -18.48 -9.84 5.12
CA LEU A 106 -18.20 -10.15 6.51
C LEU A 106 -19.33 -9.67 7.45
N ALA A 107 -19.88 -8.48 7.21
CA ALA A 107 -20.92 -7.90 8.04
C ALA A 107 -22.26 -8.65 7.99
N LYS A 108 -22.47 -9.59 7.06
CA LYS A 108 -23.67 -10.45 7.03
C LYS A 108 -23.84 -11.28 8.30
N THR A 109 -22.74 -11.53 9.01
CA THR A 109 -22.76 -12.31 10.26
C THR A 109 -22.71 -11.44 11.52
N TRP A 110 -22.64 -10.11 11.37
CA TRP A 110 -22.57 -9.19 12.50
C TRP A 110 -23.96 -8.75 12.97
N GLY A 111 -24.05 -8.35 14.24
CA GLY A 111 -25.28 -7.86 14.82
C GLY A 111 -25.06 -6.98 16.06
N PRO A 112 -26.18 -6.56 16.71
CA PRO A 112 -26.11 -5.79 17.95
C PRO A 112 -25.28 -6.49 19.02
N GLY A 113 -24.30 -5.75 19.57
CA GLY A 113 -23.36 -6.28 20.57
C GLY A 113 -22.00 -6.70 19.99
N ASP A 114 -21.89 -6.90 18.69
CA ASP A 114 -20.60 -7.10 18.03
C ASP A 114 -19.82 -5.80 17.95
N GLU A 115 -18.50 -5.92 17.81
CA GLU A 115 -17.60 -4.77 17.77
C GLU A 115 -16.61 -4.91 16.60
N VAL A 116 -16.26 -3.75 16.00
CA VAL A 116 -15.21 -3.62 14.99
C VAL A 116 -14.20 -2.59 15.48
N VAL A 117 -12.92 -2.89 15.40
CA VAL A 117 -11.84 -1.96 15.78
C VAL A 117 -11.22 -1.39 14.51
N VAL A 118 -11.14 -0.07 14.42
CA VAL A 118 -10.44 0.68 13.38
C VAL A 118 -9.45 1.65 14.01
N SER A 119 -8.49 2.17 13.25
CA SER A 119 -7.52 3.11 13.81
C SER A 119 -7.62 4.51 13.18
N GLN A 120 -7.14 5.51 13.93
CA GLN A 120 -6.98 6.87 13.41
C GLN A 120 -5.78 7.02 12.47
N LEU A 121 -4.87 6.04 12.44
CA LEU A 121 -3.66 6.10 11.60
C LEU A 121 -3.95 5.77 10.13
N ASP A 122 -5.07 5.10 9.87
CA ASP A 122 -5.40 4.48 8.59
C ASP A 122 -5.83 5.49 7.52
N HIS A 123 -5.59 5.12 6.26
CA HIS A 123 -6.29 5.70 5.12
C HIS A 123 -7.78 5.40 5.21
N ASP A 124 -8.63 6.35 4.84
CA ASP A 124 -10.10 6.23 4.99
C ASP A 124 -10.70 5.02 4.26
N ALA A 125 -10.02 4.48 3.25
CA ALA A 125 -10.40 3.24 2.57
C ALA A 125 -10.31 1.99 3.47
N ASP A 126 -9.55 2.04 4.56
CA ASP A 126 -9.51 1.00 5.60
C ASP A 126 -10.28 1.39 6.88
N VAL A 127 -11.03 2.46 6.84
CA VAL A 127 -11.87 2.94 7.95
C VAL A 127 -13.34 2.91 7.57
N ARG A 128 -13.74 3.68 6.57
CA ARG A 128 -15.17 3.92 6.23
C ARG A 128 -15.92 2.67 5.82
N PRO A 129 -15.38 1.74 5.05
CA PRO A 129 -16.09 0.50 4.74
C PRO A 129 -16.49 -0.27 5.99
N TRP A 130 -15.60 -0.37 6.99
CA TRP A 130 -15.83 -1.07 8.24
C TRP A 130 -16.82 -0.34 9.15
N VAL A 131 -16.67 0.99 9.29
CA VAL A 131 -17.58 1.84 10.05
C VAL A 131 -19.00 1.73 9.49
N GLN A 132 -19.17 1.85 8.18
CA GLN A 132 -20.49 1.78 7.54
C GLN A 132 -21.08 0.37 7.61
N ALA A 133 -20.27 -0.67 7.47
CA ALA A 133 -20.72 -2.06 7.62
C ALA A 133 -21.18 -2.34 9.05
N ALA A 134 -20.41 -1.91 10.05
CA ALA A 134 -20.78 -2.02 11.46
C ALA A 134 -22.10 -1.28 11.77
N GLN A 135 -22.25 -0.04 11.28
CA GLN A 135 -23.48 0.74 11.46
C GLN A 135 -24.70 0.04 10.88
N ARG A 136 -24.59 -0.52 9.66
CA ARG A 136 -25.70 -1.27 9.04
C ARG A 136 -26.07 -2.53 9.80
N ALA A 137 -25.09 -3.20 10.40
CA ALA A 137 -25.30 -4.41 11.21
C ALA A 137 -25.75 -4.11 12.65
N GLY A 138 -25.75 -2.85 13.09
CA GLY A 138 -26.00 -2.47 14.48
C GLY A 138 -24.84 -2.80 15.42
N ALA A 139 -23.65 -3.08 14.88
CA ALA A 139 -22.43 -3.33 15.63
C ALA A 139 -21.77 -2.01 16.07
N ARG A 140 -20.93 -2.08 17.10
CA ARG A 140 -20.21 -0.92 17.62
C ARG A 140 -18.85 -0.78 16.95
N VAL A 141 -18.47 0.47 16.62
CA VAL A 141 -17.10 0.81 16.21
C VAL A 141 -16.29 1.25 17.42
N ARG A 142 -15.11 0.67 17.58
CA ARG A 142 -14.10 1.07 18.56
C ARG A 142 -12.89 1.65 17.85
N TRP A 143 -12.30 2.69 18.41
CA TRP A 143 -11.23 3.45 17.78
C TRP A 143 -9.92 3.26 18.52
N ALA A 144 -8.89 2.83 17.82
CA ALA A 144 -7.51 2.93 18.26
C ALA A 144 -7.00 4.34 17.93
N LEU A 145 -6.53 5.05 18.95
CA LEU A 145 -6.18 6.46 18.86
C LEU A 145 -4.68 6.62 18.64
N VAL A 146 -4.31 7.61 17.83
CA VAL A 146 -2.91 8.04 17.70
C VAL A 146 -2.57 9.05 18.79
N ASP A 147 -1.30 9.10 19.17
CA ASP A 147 -0.77 10.21 19.98
C ASP A 147 -0.77 11.49 19.15
N PRO A 148 -1.49 12.55 19.55
CA PRO A 148 -1.57 13.80 18.78
C PRO A 148 -0.23 14.50 18.58
N ALA A 149 0.74 14.28 19.45
CA ALA A 149 2.06 14.94 19.37
C ALA A 149 3.01 14.21 18.38
N THR A 150 2.90 12.88 18.29
CA THR A 150 3.84 12.08 17.50
C THR A 150 3.21 11.40 16.31
N GLY A 151 1.87 11.23 16.28
CA GLY A 151 1.16 10.45 15.29
C GLY A 151 1.30 8.94 15.47
N GLN A 152 1.98 8.47 16.52
CA GLN A 152 2.20 7.04 16.77
C GLN A 152 0.93 6.35 17.23
N LEU A 153 0.76 5.10 16.79
CA LEU A 153 -0.30 4.19 17.21
C LEU A 153 0.26 3.17 18.19
N ASP A 154 0.01 3.37 19.48
CA ASP A 154 0.46 2.40 20.49
C ASP A 154 -0.34 1.10 20.37
N SER A 155 0.35 0.01 20.07
CA SER A 155 -0.25 -1.32 19.99
C SER A 155 -0.76 -1.86 21.34
N ALA A 156 -0.33 -1.30 22.47
CA ALA A 156 -0.77 -1.74 23.80
C ALA A 156 -2.26 -1.45 24.03
N GLN A 157 -2.81 -0.39 23.46
CA GLN A 157 -4.24 -0.04 23.61
C GLN A 157 -5.19 -1.11 23.06
N TYR A 158 -4.73 -1.95 22.15
CA TYR A 158 -5.55 -3.04 21.58
C TYR A 158 -5.91 -4.10 22.62
N ALA A 159 -5.15 -4.23 23.71
CA ALA A 159 -5.50 -5.14 24.81
C ALA A 159 -6.83 -4.73 25.51
N GLU A 160 -7.19 -3.45 25.50
CA GLU A 160 -8.44 -2.93 26.06
C GLU A 160 -9.54 -2.79 25.02
N LEU A 161 -9.16 -2.59 23.76
CA LEU A 161 -10.10 -2.40 22.65
C LEU A 161 -10.68 -3.72 22.13
N VAL A 162 -9.90 -4.81 22.19
CA VAL A 162 -10.27 -6.10 21.61
C VAL A 162 -10.81 -7.03 22.69
N GLY A 163 -11.94 -7.65 22.42
CA GLY A 163 -12.61 -8.58 23.35
C GLY A 163 -13.42 -9.66 22.63
N PRO A 164 -14.14 -10.52 23.37
CA PRO A 164 -14.89 -11.66 22.79
C PRO A 164 -15.99 -11.28 21.79
N ARG A 165 -16.37 -9.99 21.76
CA ARG A 165 -17.37 -9.47 20.81
C ARG A 165 -16.75 -8.81 19.60
N THR A 166 -15.42 -8.66 19.55
CA THR A 166 -14.71 -8.10 18.42
C THR A 166 -14.73 -9.09 17.25
N ARG A 167 -15.22 -8.64 16.10
CA ARG A 167 -15.33 -9.44 14.87
C ARG A 167 -14.20 -9.18 13.93
N LEU A 168 -13.72 -7.92 13.89
CA LEU A 168 -12.65 -7.50 12.99
C LEU A 168 -11.83 -6.41 13.64
N VAL A 169 -10.52 -6.45 13.37
CA VAL A 169 -9.55 -5.38 13.62
C VAL A 169 -8.96 -4.96 12.28
N ALA A 170 -9.18 -3.72 11.87
CA ALA A 170 -8.57 -3.12 10.69
C ALA A 170 -7.41 -2.22 11.10
N VAL A 171 -6.26 -2.34 10.42
CA VAL A 171 -5.07 -1.55 10.70
C VAL A 171 -4.16 -1.44 9.47
N THR A 172 -3.61 -0.25 9.23
CA THR A 172 -2.60 -0.05 8.19
C THR A 172 -1.24 -0.65 8.58
N ALA A 173 -0.52 -1.18 7.59
CA ALA A 173 0.87 -1.60 7.77
C ALA A 173 1.86 -0.42 7.69
N ALA A 174 1.46 0.69 7.04
CA ALA A 174 2.18 1.96 7.04
C ALA A 174 1.22 3.11 6.72
N SER A 175 1.27 4.19 7.51
CA SER A 175 0.45 5.38 7.25
C SER A 175 0.80 6.02 5.91
N ASN A 176 -0.20 6.28 5.09
CA ASN A 176 -0.02 6.89 3.76
C ASN A 176 0.39 8.37 3.79
N VAL A 177 0.34 9.03 4.94
CA VAL A 177 0.77 10.43 5.12
C VAL A 177 1.97 10.55 6.05
N LEU A 178 2.00 9.82 7.17
CA LEU A 178 3.08 9.90 8.16
C LEU A 178 4.21 8.88 7.90
N GLY A 179 3.96 7.88 7.06
CA GLY A 179 4.87 6.75 6.87
C GLY A 179 4.98 5.80 8.07
N ILE A 180 4.47 6.14 9.23
CA ILE A 180 4.60 5.38 10.48
C ILE A 180 4.10 3.95 10.29
N ARG A 181 4.94 2.98 10.69
CA ARG A 181 4.62 1.55 10.69
C ARG A 181 4.22 1.12 12.10
N PRO A 182 2.95 0.79 12.37
CA PRO A 182 2.53 0.26 13.66
C PRO A 182 3.01 -1.19 13.83
N ALA A 183 3.03 -1.66 15.06
CA ALA A 183 3.41 -3.05 15.37
C ALA A 183 2.31 -4.05 14.99
N VAL A 184 2.06 -4.22 13.68
CA VAL A 184 0.95 -5.02 13.12
C VAL A 184 0.91 -6.43 13.71
N ALA A 185 2.03 -7.18 13.72
CA ALA A 185 2.07 -8.54 14.25
C ALA A 185 1.61 -8.64 15.72
N ARG A 186 1.87 -7.61 16.52
CA ARG A 186 1.39 -7.54 17.91
C ARG A 186 -0.11 -7.27 17.99
N ILE A 187 -0.62 -6.42 17.11
CA ILE A 187 -2.04 -6.08 17.01
C ILE A 187 -2.85 -7.31 16.55
N THR A 188 -2.42 -7.96 15.48
CA THR A 188 -3.08 -9.17 14.95
C THR A 188 -3.07 -10.31 15.95
N ALA A 189 -1.95 -10.56 16.66
CA ALA A 189 -1.91 -11.54 17.72
C ALA A 189 -2.89 -11.22 18.86
N THR A 190 -3.15 -9.94 19.14
CA THR A 190 -4.16 -9.55 20.13
C THR A 190 -5.58 -9.82 19.64
N ALA A 191 -5.86 -9.52 18.37
CA ALA A 191 -7.14 -9.81 17.73
C ALA A 191 -7.45 -11.31 17.73
N HIS A 192 -6.48 -12.15 17.33
CA HIS A 192 -6.64 -13.60 17.25
C HIS A 192 -6.90 -14.24 18.62
N ARG A 193 -6.27 -13.76 19.70
CA ARG A 193 -6.58 -14.28 21.06
C ARG A 193 -8.04 -14.09 21.46
N ALA A 194 -8.71 -13.10 20.88
CA ALA A 194 -10.15 -12.84 21.10
C ALA A 194 -11.05 -13.51 20.05
N GLY A 195 -10.48 -14.18 19.06
CA GLY A 195 -11.22 -14.80 17.95
C GLY A 195 -11.67 -13.80 16.86
N ALA A 196 -11.10 -12.61 16.85
CA ALA A 196 -11.38 -11.59 15.84
C ALA A 196 -10.49 -11.78 14.60
N LEU A 197 -11.06 -11.52 13.40
CA LEU A 197 -10.30 -11.44 12.15
C LEU A 197 -9.53 -10.13 12.07
N THR A 198 -8.48 -10.12 11.23
CA THR A 198 -7.63 -8.96 10.98
C THR A 198 -7.61 -8.59 9.50
N TYR A 199 -7.80 -7.31 9.22
CA TYR A 199 -7.65 -6.74 7.88
C TYR A 199 -6.50 -5.74 7.92
N VAL A 200 -5.47 -5.99 7.11
CA VAL A 200 -4.25 -5.17 7.08
C VAL A 200 -4.19 -4.41 5.75
N ASP A 201 -4.26 -3.09 5.82
CA ASP A 201 -3.99 -2.23 4.66
C ASP A 201 -2.47 -2.13 4.43
N GLY A 202 -1.99 -2.91 3.48
CA GLY A 202 -0.61 -2.94 3.04
C GLY A 202 -0.29 -2.04 1.84
N VAL A 203 -1.24 -1.23 1.38
CA VAL A 203 -1.09 -0.44 0.15
C VAL A 203 0.15 0.44 0.18
N HIS A 204 0.39 1.12 1.28
CA HIS A 204 1.57 1.98 1.42
C HIS A 204 2.82 1.22 1.88
N ALA A 205 2.68 0.09 2.55
CA ALA A 205 3.83 -0.71 2.99
C ALA A 205 4.46 -1.55 1.88
N THR A 206 3.64 -2.10 0.97
CA THR A 206 4.07 -3.06 -0.06
C THR A 206 5.25 -2.57 -0.93
N PRO A 207 5.32 -1.31 -1.41
CA PRO A 207 6.44 -0.85 -2.23
C PRO A 207 7.74 -0.56 -1.47
N HIS A 208 7.72 -0.53 -0.14
CA HIS A 208 8.80 0.03 0.68
C HIS A 208 9.56 -1.00 1.54
N GLY A 209 9.39 -2.28 1.28
CA GLY A 209 10.11 -3.32 2.01
C GLY A 209 9.54 -4.71 1.77
N PRO A 210 10.20 -5.75 2.28
CA PRO A 210 9.72 -7.12 2.14
C PRO A 210 8.45 -7.35 2.98
N ILE A 211 7.45 -7.95 2.39
CA ILE A 211 6.19 -8.29 3.06
C ILE A 211 6.10 -9.81 3.26
N ASP A 212 5.63 -10.21 4.44
CA ASP A 212 5.28 -11.58 4.77
C ASP A 212 3.95 -11.58 5.55
N VAL A 213 2.86 -11.90 4.85
CA VAL A 213 1.51 -11.85 5.43
C VAL A 213 1.32 -12.83 6.58
N ALA A 214 2.03 -13.95 6.57
CA ALA A 214 1.99 -14.92 7.65
C ALA A 214 2.71 -14.41 8.90
N ALA A 215 3.87 -13.76 8.75
CA ALA A 215 4.60 -13.13 9.84
C ALA A 215 3.84 -11.94 10.44
N LEU A 216 3.08 -11.20 9.62
CA LEU A 216 2.19 -10.14 10.09
C LEU A 216 0.96 -10.70 10.83
N GLY A 217 0.59 -11.95 10.60
CA GLY A 217 -0.64 -12.55 11.12
C GLY A 217 -1.89 -11.93 10.48
N ALA A 218 -1.80 -11.47 9.24
CA ALA A 218 -2.94 -10.88 8.54
C ALA A 218 -3.88 -11.96 8.01
N ASP A 219 -5.16 -11.92 8.40
CA ASP A 219 -6.19 -12.76 7.77
C ASP A 219 -6.54 -12.25 6.37
N PHE A 220 -6.52 -10.93 6.19
CA PHE A 220 -6.63 -10.25 4.91
C PHE A 220 -5.52 -9.21 4.80
N TYR A 221 -4.81 -9.21 3.67
CA TYR A 221 -3.80 -8.20 3.34
C TYR A 221 -4.15 -7.54 2.02
N ALA A 222 -4.38 -6.23 2.04
CA ALA A 222 -4.81 -5.47 0.87
C ALA A 222 -3.65 -4.67 0.26
N THR A 223 -3.60 -4.63 -1.08
CA THR A 223 -2.65 -3.80 -1.82
C THR A 223 -3.22 -3.35 -3.17
N SER A 224 -2.58 -2.36 -3.80
CA SER A 224 -2.97 -1.84 -5.12
C SER A 224 -1.72 -1.63 -5.98
N ALA A 225 -1.72 -2.19 -7.18
CA ALA A 225 -0.52 -2.29 -8.03
C ALA A 225 0.03 -0.92 -8.46
N TYR A 226 -0.81 0.09 -8.61
CA TYR A 226 -0.36 1.45 -8.94
C TYR A 226 0.51 2.12 -7.86
N LYS A 227 0.67 1.51 -6.69
CA LYS A 227 1.61 1.95 -5.64
C LYS A 227 2.99 1.27 -5.77
N TRP A 228 3.08 0.16 -6.48
CA TRP A 228 4.30 -0.60 -6.71
C TRP A 228 4.55 -0.82 -8.21
N CYS A 229 4.48 0.27 -8.97
CA CYS A 229 4.86 0.38 -10.38
C CYS A 229 3.95 -0.38 -11.37
N GLY A 230 2.78 -0.83 -10.94
CA GLY A 230 1.81 -1.54 -11.76
C GLY A 230 0.63 -0.68 -12.22
N PRO A 231 -0.31 -1.29 -12.95
CA PRO A 231 -1.55 -0.65 -13.37
C PRO A 231 -2.55 -0.51 -12.20
N HIS A 232 -3.73 0.09 -12.48
CA HIS A 232 -4.81 0.24 -11.50
C HIS A 232 -5.55 -1.08 -11.27
N VAL A 233 -4.91 -1.99 -10.56
CA VAL A 233 -5.45 -3.26 -10.10
C VAL A 233 -5.22 -3.36 -8.60
N GLY A 234 -6.26 -3.76 -7.85
CA GLY A 234 -6.17 -4.09 -6.44
C GLY A 234 -6.10 -5.59 -6.22
N ALA A 235 -5.53 -5.97 -5.09
CA ALA A 235 -5.55 -7.34 -4.61
C ALA A 235 -5.81 -7.39 -3.10
N VAL A 236 -6.53 -8.41 -2.66
CA VAL A 236 -6.60 -8.82 -1.26
C VAL A 236 -6.13 -10.27 -1.18
N VAL A 237 -5.19 -10.53 -0.29
CA VAL A 237 -4.61 -11.84 -0.07
C VAL A 237 -5.09 -12.39 1.26
N ALA A 238 -5.61 -13.62 1.25
CA ALA A 238 -6.13 -14.31 2.42
C ALA A 238 -5.86 -15.82 2.33
N ASP A 239 -6.07 -16.55 3.42
CA ASP A 239 -6.07 -18.01 3.38
C ASP A 239 -7.29 -18.51 2.59
N PRO A 240 -7.13 -19.39 1.57
CA PRO A 240 -8.26 -20.00 0.86
C PRO A 240 -9.29 -20.65 1.78
N ALA A 241 -8.84 -21.31 2.85
CA ALA A 241 -9.74 -21.95 3.81
C ALA A 241 -10.61 -20.92 4.56
N LEU A 242 -10.08 -19.74 4.85
CA LEU A 242 -10.88 -18.63 5.39
C LEU A 242 -11.89 -18.12 4.35
N LEU A 243 -11.45 -17.92 3.11
CA LEU A 243 -12.32 -17.46 2.02
C LEU A 243 -13.51 -18.41 1.79
N GLU A 244 -13.32 -19.73 1.94
CA GLU A 244 -14.41 -20.72 1.82
C GLU A 244 -15.54 -20.50 2.83
N THR A 245 -15.26 -19.89 3.98
CA THR A 245 -16.28 -19.60 5.01
C THR A 245 -17.09 -18.34 4.73
N ILE A 246 -16.73 -17.53 3.74
CA ILE A 246 -17.31 -16.22 3.48
C ILE A 246 -18.10 -16.24 2.17
N HIS A 247 -19.34 -15.79 2.22
CA HIS A 247 -20.28 -15.80 1.09
C HIS A 247 -20.66 -14.38 0.68
N PRO A 248 -19.93 -13.76 -0.29
CA PRO A 248 -20.29 -12.44 -0.80
C PRO A 248 -21.56 -12.46 -1.63
N ASP A 249 -22.16 -11.29 -1.86
CA ASP A 249 -23.19 -11.15 -2.87
C ASP A 249 -22.54 -11.24 -4.26
N LYS A 250 -23.09 -12.08 -5.12
CA LYS A 250 -22.58 -12.33 -6.46
C LYS A 250 -23.74 -12.63 -7.44
N LEU A 251 -23.45 -12.57 -8.72
CA LEU A 251 -24.40 -13.01 -9.74
C LEU A 251 -24.63 -14.52 -9.64
N VAL A 252 -25.85 -14.98 -9.91
CA VAL A 252 -26.21 -16.40 -9.85
C VAL A 252 -25.28 -17.30 -10.67
N PRO A 253 -24.90 -16.92 -11.92
CA PRO A 253 -24.00 -17.76 -12.73
C PRO A 253 -22.50 -17.57 -12.43
N SER A 254 -22.12 -16.68 -11.49
CA SER A 254 -20.71 -16.51 -11.10
C SER A 254 -20.16 -17.75 -10.40
N PRO A 255 -18.85 -18.03 -10.50
CA PRO A 255 -18.20 -19.16 -9.83
C PRO A 255 -18.51 -19.23 -8.33
N GLU A 256 -18.59 -20.45 -7.78
CA GLU A 256 -18.69 -20.68 -6.34
C GLU A 256 -17.32 -20.87 -5.70
N GLU A 257 -16.31 -21.15 -6.50
CA GLU A 257 -14.95 -21.41 -6.09
C GLU A 257 -14.28 -20.11 -5.58
N VAL A 258 -13.34 -20.27 -4.67
CA VAL A 258 -12.47 -19.18 -4.24
C VAL A 258 -11.19 -19.13 -5.10
N PRO A 259 -10.67 -17.95 -5.37
CA PRO A 259 -11.12 -16.63 -4.95
C PRO A 259 -12.17 -15.98 -5.86
N GLU A 260 -12.56 -16.62 -6.97
CA GLU A 260 -13.40 -16.07 -8.04
C GLU A 260 -14.77 -15.60 -7.54
N ARG A 261 -15.35 -16.25 -6.51
CA ARG A 261 -16.64 -15.82 -5.94
C ARG A 261 -16.62 -14.38 -5.40
N PHE A 262 -15.44 -13.83 -5.07
CA PHE A 262 -15.28 -12.46 -4.58
C PHE A 262 -15.07 -11.44 -5.71
N GLU A 263 -14.82 -11.91 -6.93
CA GLU A 263 -14.52 -11.08 -8.09
C GLU A 263 -15.80 -10.81 -8.88
N THR A 264 -16.07 -9.55 -9.19
CA THR A 264 -17.31 -9.15 -9.85
C THR A 264 -17.01 -8.52 -11.20
N GLY A 265 -17.52 -9.13 -12.26
CA GLY A 265 -17.33 -8.70 -13.64
C GLY A 265 -16.03 -9.23 -14.24
N THR A 266 -15.92 -9.11 -15.55
CA THR A 266 -14.75 -9.54 -16.31
C THR A 266 -13.54 -8.70 -15.93
N PRO A 267 -12.40 -9.29 -15.55
CA PRO A 267 -11.21 -8.55 -15.19
C PRO A 267 -10.54 -7.88 -16.40
N ALA A 268 -9.73 -6.85 -16.14
CA ALA A 268 -8.91 -6.19 -17.16
C ALA A 268 -7.66 -7.05 -17.46
N PHE A 269 -7.79 -8.07 -18.31
CA PHE A 269 -6.75 -9.08 -18.55
C PHE A 269 -5.38 -8.49 -18.92
N ALA A 270 -5.35 -7.43 -19.76
CA ALA A 270 -4.10 -6.77 -20.13
C ALA A 270 -3.42 -6.13 -18.90
N ASP A 271 -4.21 -5.53 -18.00
CA ASP A 271 -3.66 -4.96 -16.76
C ASP A 271 -3.12 -6.07 -15.83
N LEU A 272 -3.70 -7.28 -15.85
CA LEU A 272 -3.16 -8.41 -15.09
C LEU A 272 -1.79 -8.87 -15.63
N ALA A 273 -1.56 -8.80 -16.93
CA ALA A 273 -0.21 -8.98 -17.48
C ALA A 273 0.75 -7.89 -16.96
N GLY A 274 0.27 -6.65 -16.88
CA GLY A 274 1.00 -5.53 -16.27
C GLY A 274 1.30 -5.74 -14.79
N VAL A 275 0.38 -6.32 -14.02
CA VAL A 275 0.61 -6.70 -12.60
C VAL A 275 1.76 -7.69 -12.49
N THR A 276 1.76 -8.74 -13.31
CA THR A 276 2.85 -9.72 -13.35
C THR A 276 4.19 -9.05 -13.67
N ALA A 277 4.22 -8.20 -14.70
CA ALA A 277 5.43 -7.49 -15.11
C ALA A 277 5.93 -6.52 -14.01
N ALA A 278 5.03 -5.87 -13.27
CA ALA A 278 5.41 -5.00 -12.15
C ALA A 278 6.08 -5.79 -11.01
N VAL A 279 5.57 -6.98 -10.69
CA VAL A 279 6.19 -7.84 -9.69
C VAL A 279 7.55 -8.37 -10.17
N GLU A 280 7.68 -8.72 -11.44
CA GLU A 280 9.00 -9.10 -12.01
C GLU A 280 9.97 -7.92 -12.01
N HIS A 281 9.52 -6.69 -12.32
CA HIS A 281 10.34 -5.50 -12.19
C HIS A 281 10.90 -5.35 -10.77
N LEU A 282 10.05 -5.50 -9.74
CA LEU A 282 10.49 -5.44 -8.35
C LEU A 282 11.49 -6.56 -8.02
N ALA A 283 11.24 -7.78 -8.49
CA ALA A 283 12.13 -8.92 -8.26
C ALA A 283 13.52 -8.74 -8.91
N ASP A 284 13.62 -7.95 -9.99
CA ASP A 284 14.84 -7.72 -10.77
C ASP A 284 15.55 -6.39 -10.45
N LEU A 285 15.10 -5.67 -9.40
CA LEU A 285 15.73 -4.42 -8.95
C LEU A 285 17.20 -4.62 -8.54
N VAL A 286 17.54 -5.82 -8.06
CA VAL A 286 18.90 -6.21 -7.72
C VAL A 286 19.41 -7.24 -8.74
N GLN A 287 20.56 -6.95 -9.36
CA GLN A 287 21.16 -7.85 -10.36
C GLN A 287 21.84 -9.07 -9.73
N GLY A 288 21.83 -10.18 -10.45
CA GLY A 288 22.54 -11.41 -10.05
C GLY A 288 21.80 -12.23 -8.97
N GLY A 289 20.61 -11.87 -8.59
CA GLY A 289 19.77 -12.67 -7.69
C GLY A 289 19.31 -13.97 -8.36
N GLY A 290 19.68 -15.12 -7.77
CA GLY A 290 19.17 -16.44 -8.19
C GLY A 290 17.98 -16.86 -7.36
N GLY A 291 17.31 -17.96 -7.77
CA GLY A 291 16.24 -18.59 -7.00
C GLY A 291 14.82 -18.30 -7.53
N THR A 292 13.82 -18.59 -6.70
CA THR A 292 12.41 -18.35 -7.02
C THR A 292 12.10 -16.85 -7.08
N ARG A 293 10.99 -16.46 -7.69
CA ARG A 293 10.51 -15.05 -7.67
C ARG A 293 10.42 -14.52 -6.24
N ARG A 294 9.86 -15.29 -5.32
CA ARG A 294 9.76 -14.88 -3.90
C ARG A 294 11.15 -14.59 -3.29
N GLN A 295 12.15 -15.41 -3.56
CA GLN A 295 13.50 -15.20 -3.03
C GLN A 295 14.15 -13.94 -3.63
N ARG A 296 13.99 -13.70 -4.93
CA ARG A 296 14.46 -12.47 -5.59
C ARG A 296 13.76 -11.23 -5.00
N LEU A 297 12.43 -11.29 -4.80
CA LEU A 297 11.66 -10.23 -4.18
C LEU A 297 12.14 -9.90 -2.76
N LEU A 298 12.37 -10.89 -1.92
CA LEU A 298 12.89 -10.66 -0.57
C LEU A 298 14.23 -9.92 -0.60
N THR A 299 15.15 -10.36 -1.46
CA THR A 299 16.46 -9.70 -1.62
C THR A 299 16.31 -8.27 -2.15
N ALA A 300 15.51 -8.09 -3.19
CA ALA A 300 15.33 -6.79 -3.84
C ALA A 300 14.61 -5.79 -2.93
N MET A 301 13.53 -6.22 -2.27
CA MET A 301 12.76 -5.33 -1.40
C MET A 301 13.50 -4.95 -0.12
N THR A 302 14.39 -5.82 0.40
CA THR A 302 15.33 -5.44 1.47
C THR A 302 16.30 -4.35 0.98
N ALA A 303 16.84 -4.47 -0.23
CA ALA A 303 17.71 -3.45 -0.79
C ALA A 303 16.96 -2.12 -1.08
N VAL A 304 15.69 -2.19 -1.46
CA VAL A 304 14.80 -1.01 -1.61
C VAL A 304 14.65 -0.31 -0.26
N GLU A 305 14.27 -1.05 0.79
CA GLU A 305 14.08 -0.50 2.14
C GLU A 305 15.35 0.19 2.65
N ASP A 306 16.50 -0.45 2.49
CA ASP A 306 17.80 0.10 2.87
C ASP A 306 18.15 1.38 2.09
N TYR A 307 17.87 1.39 0.78
CA TYR A 307 18.12 2.54 -0.09
C TYR A 307 17.20 3.72 0.26
N GLU A 308 15.91 3.46 0.30
CA GLU A 308 14.90 4.48 0.58
C GLU A 308 15.06 5.07 1.98
N SER A 309 15.40 4.27 2.99
CA SER A 309 15.66 4.75 4.35
C SER A 309 16.82 5.73 4.41
N ARG A 310 17.92 5.46 3.69
CA ARG A 310 19.06 6.40 3.62
C ARG A 310 18.69 7.70 2.90
N LEU A 311 17.97 7.61 1.78
CA LEU A 311 17.54 8.78 1.02
C LEU A 311 16.54 9.62 1.82
N PHE A 312 15.63 8.95 2.52
CA PHE A 312 14.64 9.59 3.38
C PHE A 312 15.25 10.30 4.59
N ALA A 313 16.30 9.74 5.18
CA ALA A 313 17.04 10.41 6.26
C ALA A 313 17.65 11.74 5.80
N VAL A 314 18.15 11.82 4.55
CA VAL A 314 18.64 13.08 3.96
C VAL A 314 17.50 14.09 3.80
N LEU A 315 16.34 13.65 3.30
CA LEU A 315 15.16 14.52 3.15
C LEU A 315 14.67 15.06 4.50
N LEU A 316 14.52 14.17 5.50
CA LEU A 316 14.06 14.59 6.82
C LEU A 316 15.04 15.55 7.47
N GLY A 317 16.33 15.23 7.49
CA GLY A 317 17.35 16.08 8.08
C GLY A 317 17.37 17.47 7.44
N GLY A 318 17.28 17.57 6.11
CA GLY A 318 17.21 18.84 5.42
C GLY A 318 15.95 19.66 5.76
N LEU A 319 14.79 19.01 5.92
CA LEU A 319 13.55 19.69 6.34
C LEU A 319 13.60 20.12 7.82
N GLU A 320 14.19 19.30 8.70
CA GLU A 320 14.35 19.62 10.14
C GLU A 320 15.27 20.82 10.40
N GLU A 321 16.28 21.03 9.56
CA GLU A 321 17.18 22.19 9.65
C GLU A 321 16.49 23.52 9.27
N MET A 322 15.34 23.47 8.61
CA MET A 322 14.59 24.65 8.16
C MET A 322 13.66 25.16 9.26
N GLY A 323 14.01 26.22 9.98
CA GLY A 323 13.24 26.76 11.10
C GLY A 323 11.82 27.27 10.75
N HIS A 324 11.44 27.32 9.47
CA HIS A 324 10.10 27.66 8.97
C HIS A 324 9.27 26.43 8.59
N VAL A 325 9.83 25.23 8.66
CA VAL A 325 9.15 23.96 8.39
C VAL A 325 8.76 23.27 9.69
N ALA A 326 7.56 22.71 9.75
CA ALA A 326 7.14 21.82 10.82
C ALA A 326 6.80 20.44 10.24
N LEU A 327 7.54 19.42 10.64
CA LEU A 327 7.28 18.01 10.30
C LEU A 327 6.18 17.45 11.19
N HIS A 328 5.33 16.61 10.60
CA HIS A 328 4.29 15.87 11.30
C HIS A 328 4.59 14.37 11.27
N GLY A 329 4.40 13.70 12.41
CA GLY A 329 4.71 12.30 12.61
C GLY A 329 6.18 12.05 12.98
N HIS A 330 6.38 11.43 14.14
CA HIS A 330 7.69 11.12 14.71
C HIS A 330 7.74 9.65 15.11
N ALA A 331 8.46 8.83 14.34
CA ALA A 331 8.72 7.43 14.66
C ALA A 331 10.05 7.00 14.00
N GLU A 332 10.72 6.02 14.59
CA GLU A 332 11.96 5.46 14.04
C GLU A 332 11.66 4.58 12.80
N ASP A 333 10.60 3.75 12.88
CA ASP A 333 10.20 2.87 11.79
C ASP A 333 9.13 3.54 10.91
N ARG A 334 9.55 3.93 9.70
CA ARG A 334 8.71 4.65 8.75
C ARG A 334 8.97 4.23 7.31
N ALA A 335 7.88 4.15 6.52
CA ALA A 335 7.98 4.25 5.08
C ALA A 335 8.44 5.68 4.67
N PRO A 336 9.10 5.87 3.52
CA PRO A 336 9.79 7.11 3.17
C PRO A 336 8.82 8.23 2.74
N THR A 337 7.97 8.65 3.66
CA THR A 337 6.94 9.69 3.44
C THR A 337 7.07 10.79 4.48
N ALA A 338 7.39 12.01 4.02
CA ALA A 338 7.41 13.22 4.82
C ALA A 338 6.06 13.95 4.70
N TYR A 339 5.55 14.42 5.85
CA TYR A 339 4.34 15.22 5.93
C TYR A 339 4.64 16.48 6.70
N PHE A 340 4.55 17.66 6.06
CA PHE A 340 5.08 18.90 6.61
C PHE A 340 4.25 20.11 6.25
N THR A 341 4.34 21.14 7.09
CA THR A 341 3.80 22.49 6.86
C THR A 341 4.92 23.51 6.81
N VAL A 342 4.69 24.62 6.08
CA VAL A 342 5.62 25.74 5.95
C VAL A 342 4.97 26.98 6.53
N ARG A 343 5.63 27.63 7.51
CA ARG A 343 5.10 28.82 8.17
C ARG A 343 4.85 29.95 7.15
N GLY A 344 3.68 30.58 7.25
CA GLY A 344 3.28 31.66 6.35
C GLY A 344 2.63 31.22 5.04
N HIS A 345 2.59 29.91 4.76
CA HIS A 345 2.01 29.37 3.53
C HIS A 345 0.95 28.30 3.82
N THR A 346 -0.11 28.26 3.00
CA THR A 346 -1.00 27.10 3.00
C THR A 346 -0.35 25.92 2.30
N PRO A 347 -0.74 24.67 2.61
CA PRO A 347 -0.19 23.48 1.92
C PRO A 347 -0.33 23.56 0.39
N ASP A 348 -1.46 24.10 -0.13
CA ASP A 348 -1.68 24.28 -1.56
C ASP A 348 -0.71 25.30 -2.18
N GLN A 349 -0.41 26.40 -1.46
CA GLN A 349 0.57 27.38 -1.92
C GLN A 349 1.97 26.77 -2.01
N VAL A 350 2.35 25.95 -1.01
CA VAL A 350 3.62 25.22 -1.02
C VAL A 350 3.68 24.24 -2.19
N ALA A 351 2.66 23.40 -2.36
CA ALA A 351 2.61 22.43 -3.47
C ALA A 351 2.67 23.14 -4.85
N ALA A 352 1.97 24.26 -5.02
CA ALA A 352 2.04 25.05 -6.24
C ALA A 352 3.42 25.69 -6.47
N ALA A 353 4.12 26.10 -5.41
CA ALA A 353 5.49 26.61 -5.51
C ALA A 353 6.47 25.52 -5.93
N LEU A 354 6.37 24.33 -5.33
CA LEU A 354 7.18 23.15 -5.66
C LEU A 354 6.94 22.71 -7.12
N ALA A 355 5.68 22.70 -7.58
CA ALA A 355 5.34 22.37 -8.96
C ALA A 355 6.01 23.31 -9.98
N ARG A 356 6.14 24.63 -9.68
CA ARG A 356 6.90 25.56 -10.52
C ARG A 356 8.40 25.25 -10.60
N ARG A 357 8.92 24.51 -9.63
CA ARG A 357 10.29 24.00 -9.57
C ARG A 357 10.41 22.57 -10.08
N GLN A 358 9.38 22.07 -10.78
CA GLN A 358 9.32 20.70 -11.31
C GLN A 358 9.46 19.62 -10.22
N VAL A 359 8.86 19.85 -9.06
CA VAL A 359 8.79 18.91 -7.95
C VAL A 359 7.33 18.55 -7.72
N ASN A 360 7.00 17.27 -7.92
CA ASN A 360 5.66 16.73 -7.71
C ASN A 360 5.48 16.31 -6.25
N VAL A 361 4.51 16.91 -5.59
CA VAL A 361 4.06 16.58 -4.23
C VAL A 361 2.55 16.73 -4.15
N TRP A 362 1.92 16.21 -3.11
CA TRP A 362 0.52 16.43 -2.83
C TRP A 362 0.33 17.30 -1.59
N SER A 363 -0.74 18.10 -1.57
CA SER A 363 -1.24 18.82 -0.40
C SER A 363 -2.57 18.22 0.09
N GLY A 364 -2.98 18.51 1.32
CA GLY A 364 -4.25 18.10 1.89
C GLY A 364 -4.17 16.87 2.77
N ASP A 365 -5.33 16.31 3.15
CA ASP A 365 -5.44 15.16 4.04
C ASP A 365 -5.07 13.82 3.38
N ASN A 366 -5.07 13.77 2.06
CA ASN A 366 -4.74 12.57 1.29
C ASN A 366 -5.53 11.33 1.73
N TYR A 367 -6.82 11.50 2.06
CA TYR A 367 -7.69 10.48 2.64
C TYR A 367 -7.24 9.94 4.01
N ALA A 368 -6.35 10.60 4.71
CA ALA A 368 -5.96 10.31 6.09
C ALA A 368 -6.78 11.18 7.06
N TRP A 369 -8.10 11.15 6.90
CA TRP A 369 -9.06 12.04 7.55
C TRP A 369 -8.95 12.04 9.08
N GLU A 370 -8.81 10.85 9.66
CA GLU A 370 -8.81 10.72 11.12
C GLU A 370 -7.50 11.21 11.73
N VAL A 371 -6.34 10.85 11.16
CA VAL A 371 -5.05 11.26 11.70
C VAL A 371 -4.81 12.77 11.56
N THR A 372 -5.24 13.39 10.44
CA THR A 372 -5.10 14.85 10.27
C THR A 372 -5.97 15.63 11.25
N GLY A 373 -7.14 15.07 11.62
CA GLY A 373 -7.98 15.58 12.71
C GLY A 373 -7.33 15.42 14.08
N ALA A 374 -6.76 14.25 14.37
CA ALA A 374 -6.06 13.98 15.63
C ALA A 374 -4.82 14.87 15.84
N LEU A 375 -4.08 15.15 14.75
CA LEU A 375 -2.95 16.08 14.75
C LEU A 375 -3.37 17.57 14.83
N GLY A 376 -4.67 17.89 14.72
CA GLY A 376 -5.20 19.24 14.77
C GLY A 376 -4.87 20.13 13.56
N ILE A 377 -4.47 19.53 12.43
CA ILE A 377 -4.05 20.26 11.22
C ILE A 377 -5.08 20.22 10.09
N ARG A 378 -6.12 19.42 10.20
CA ARG A 378 -7.12 19.24 9.14
C ARG A 378 -7.79 20.55 8.72
N ASP A 379 -8.23 21.35 9.69
CA ASP A 379 -8.99 22.57 9.43
C ASP A 379 -8.11 23.70 8.86
N SER A 380 -6.77 23.59 8.96
CA SER A 380 -5.81 24.49 8.32
C SER A 380 -5.35 24.05 6.92
N GLY A 381 -6.02 23.05 6.33
CA GLY A 381 -5.70 22.51 5.01
C GLY A 381 -4.74 21.30 5.06
N SER A 382 -4.51 20.75 6.25
CA SER A 382 -3.61 19.61 6.49
C SER A 382 -2.14 19.96 6.21
N ALA A 383 -1.42 19.19 5.38
CA ALA A 383 0.00 19.42 5.12
C ALA A 383 0.41 19.02 3.70
N VAL A 384 1.65 19.26 3.33
CA VAL A 384 2.29 18.78 2.11
C VAL A 384 2.83 17.39 2.36
N ARG A 385 2.59 16.47 1.43
CA ARG A 385 3.10 15.11 1.46
C ARG A 385 4.12 14.89 0.36
N ALA A 386 5.35 14.56 0.74
CA ALA A 386 6.40 14.11 -0.16
C ALA A 386 6.74 12.66 0.15
N GLY A 387 6.60 11.76 -0.83
CA GLY A 387 6.87 10.33 -0.72
C GLY A 387 7.89 9.86 -1.74
N LEU A 388 8.98 9.31 -1.24
CA LEU A 388 10.04 8.70 -2.05
C LEU A 388 9.66 7.28 -2.45
N VAL A 389 10.20 6.83 -3.57
CA VAL A 389 10.21 5.44 -4.01
C VAL A 389 11.56 5.10 -4.63
N HIS A 390 11.85 3.85 -4.86
CA HIS A 390 13.15 3.33 -5.30
C HIS A 390 13.73 3.92 -6.61
N TYR A 391 12.95 4.64 -7.41
CA TYR A 391 13.44 5.37 -8.57
C TYR A 391 13.87 6.81 -8.28
N ASN A 392 13.58 7.35 -7.09
CA ASN A 392 14.08 8.67 -6.69
C ASN A 392 15.57 8.60 -6.34
N ASP A 393 16.25 9.73 -6.49
CA ASP A 393 17.67 9.87 -6.13
C ASP A 393 17.94 11.15 -5.35
N GLY A 394 19.22 11.38 -5.00
CA GLY A 394 19.62 12.55 -4.23
C GLY A 394 19.28 13.88 -4.93
N SER A 395 19.27 13.92 -6.25
CA SER A 395 18.96 15.15 -7.00
C SER A 395 17.48 15.55 -6.88
N ASP A 396 16.58 14.56 -6.73
CA ASP A 396 15.16 14.82 -6.48
C ASP A 396 14.97 15.44 -5.07
N VAL A 397 15.68 14.91 -4.07
CA VAL A 397 15.68 15.41 -2.70
C VAL A 397 16.26 16.82 -2.62
N ASP A 398 17.44 17.05 -3.23
CA ASP A 398 18.10 18.36 -3.26
C ASP A 398 17.20 19.43 -3.87
N ARG A 399 16.48 19.09 -4.95
CA ARG A 399 15.55 20.00 -5.62
C ARG A 399 14.36 20.36 -4.73
N LEU A 400 13.78 19.40 -4.00
CA LEU A 400 12.72 19.66 -3.04
C LEU A 400 13.22 20.58 -1.91
N LEU A 401 14.35 20.24 -1.31
CA LEU A 401 14.92 21.02 -0.21
C LEU A 401 15.25 22.45 -0.64
N ALA A 402 15.87 22.65 -1.81
CA ALA A 402 16.15 23.98 -2.36
C ALA A 402 14.84 24.78 -2.59
N ALA A 403 13.80 24.14 -3.13
CA ALA A 403 12.53 24.82 -3.40
C ALA A 403 11.76 25.17 -2.11
N VAL A 404 11.84 24.34 -1.05
CA VAL A 404 11.24 24.63 0.26
C VAL A 404 12.01 25.73 0.99
N ALA A 405 13.35 25.76 0.88
CA ALA A 405 14.18 26.80 1.49
C ALA A 405 13.86 28.21 0.96
N GLU A 406 13.43 28.33 -0.32
CA GLU A 406 13.01 29.61 -0.91
C GLU A 406 11.69 30.16 -0.34
N LEU A 407 10.96 29.38 0.47
CA LEU A 407 9.70 29.78 1.11
C LEU A 407 9.91 30.32 2.52
N ALA A 408 11.12 30.66 2.88
CA ALA A 408 11.49 31.10 4.24
C ALA A 408 10.99 32.49 4.63
N ASP A 409 10.43 33.30 3.70
CA ASP A 409 10.05 34.73 3.90
C ASP A 409 8.54 34.92 4.12
#